data_a9c7a258c772ba31a0a8f5577bc25524
#
_entry.id   a9c7a258c772ba31a0a8f5577bc25524
#
_cell.length_a   1.000
_cell.length_b   1.000
_cell.length_c   1.000
_cell.angle_alpha   90.00
_cell.angle_beta   90.00
_cell.angle_gamma   90.00
#
_symmetry.space_group_name_H-M   'P 1'
#
loop_
_entity.id
_entity.type
_entity.pdbx_description
1 polymer ?
#
loop_
_entity_poly.entity_id
_entity_poly.type
_entity_poly.pdbx_seq_one_letter_code
_entity_poly.pdbx_strand_id
1 'polypeptide(L)'
;MLGQLLDGRYQVLQVLGGGGFGQTYIAQDTHRPGFPKCVVKHLLPVTRSPEFLETARRLFSSEAETLEQLGNHDQIPRLLAYFEHNQEFFLVQEFIEGHTLKAELLPNQPWTEEKVIQLLQQMLGILQFIHSHNVIHRDIKPDNIIRRQQDGKLVLIDFGAVKQVQTQLLTVPGRTGATIIIGTPGYMSTEQGQGKPRPNSDIYSLGIIGIQSLTGLHPINFEEDSDTGEISWQHHANVSSELASVLSKMVLHHFKQRYQSAAEVLQVLKHLDTKVEILLLQSPFFTQPPQASLSPQNSIGHRSVSILSAENYSRLETILLEFVGPVASTLLRQVAASAPNCEELISQLAIHLRGNQQIDFQNKTMFLLEKPTLLQELTVKSEIKSNNLPNEESQAISDSFVHQCERELADLIGPIAKFLVQKVVKSSGQISRAEFVKILASKIPEPQKALQFQQRLLS
;
A
#
# COMPACT_ATOMS: atom_id res chain seq x y z
N MET A 1 26.67 14.77 2.29
CA MET A 1 25.80 15.83 1.75
C MET A 1 24.84 16.44 2.78
N LEU A 2 24.54 15.79 3.92
CA LEU A 2 23.69 16.37 4.97
C LEU A 2 24.23 17.74 5.43
N GLY A 3 23.35 18.73 5.53
CA GLY A 3 23.69 20.10 5.89
C GLY A 3 24.37 20.94 4.80
N GLN A 4 24.68 20.36 3.64
CA GLN A 4 25.28 21.10 2.51
C GLN A 4 24.21 21.95 1.80
N LEU A 5 24.66 23.08 1.28
CA LEU A 5 23.88 23.97 0.43
C LEU A 5 24.25 23.70 -1.03
N LEU A 6 23.34 23.11 -1.77
CA LEU A 6 23.51 22.77 -3.19
C LEU A 6 23.10 23.96 -4.06
N ASP A 7 23.86 24.27 -5.08
CA ASP A 7 23.65 25.39 -6.01
C ASP A 7 23.35 26.74 -5.28
N GLY A 8 23.96 26.93 -4.10
CA GLY A 8 23.71 28.10 -3.27
C GLY A 8 22.25 28.29 -2.79
N ARG A 9 21.38 27.30 -3.01
CA ARG A 9 19.92 27.42 -2.82
C ARG A 9 19.29 26.29 -2.03
N TYR A 10 19.65 25.03 -2.28
CA TYR A 10 18.96 23.88 -1.71
C TYR A 10 19.73 23.29 -0.54
N GLN A 11 19.26 23.52 0.68
CA GLN A 11 19.88 22.99 1.89
C GLN A 11 19.41 21.56 2.16
N VAL A 12 20.32 20.61 2.14
CA VAL A 12 20.01 19.17 2.35
C VAL A 12 19.71 18.92 3.83
N LEU A 13 18.52 18.42 4.13
CA LEU A 13 18.02 18.15 5.48
C LEU A 13 18.13 16.69 5.88
N GLN A 14 17.75 15.77 5.00
CA GLN A 14 17.59 14.35 5.31
C GLN A 14 17.84 13.49 4.09
N VAL A 15 18.36 12.28 4.30
CA VAL A 15 18.40 11.22 3.28
C VAL A 15 17.05 10.53 3.24
N LEU A 16 16.40 10.47 2.06
CA LEU A 16 15.17 9.70 1.83
C LEU A 16 15.46 8.24 1.45
N GLY A 17 16.49 8.03 0.66
CA GLY A 17 16.87 6.71 0.19
C GLY A 17 18.04 6.79 -0.79
N GLY A 18 18.56 5.63 -1.16
CA GLY A 18 19.65 5.52 -2.14
C GLY A 18 19.64 4.13 -2.77
N GLY A 19 20.19 4.05 -3.96
CA GLY A 19 20.37 2.82 -4.73
C GLY A 19 21.68 2.87 -5.50
N GLY A 20 21.93 1.88 -6.34
CA GLY A 20 23.17 1.79 -7.14
C GLY A 20 23.44 2.98 -8.09
N PHE A 21 22.54 3.94 -8.17
CA PHE A 21 22.52 4.98 -9.20
C PHE A 21 22.43 6.41 -8.66
N GLY A 22 22.40 6.56 -7.33
CA GLY A 22 22.32 7.85 -6.70
C GLY A 22 21.63 7.84 -5.36
N GLN A 23 21.49 9.01 -4.78
CA GLN A 23 20.83 9.24 -3.51
C GLN A 23 19.72 10.27 -3.65
N THR A 24 18.66 10.08 -2.90
CA THR A 24 17.52 11.00 -2.84
C THR A 24 17.47 11.64 -1.45
N TYR A 25 17.28 12.95 -1.42
CA TYR A 25 17.29 13.74 -0.22
C TYR A 25 16.03 14.58 -0.10
N ILE A 26 15.60 14.87 1.12
CA ILE A 26 14.75 16.03 1.42
C ILE A 26 15.69 17.23 1.61
N ALA A 27 15.40 18.31 0.91
CA ALA A 27 16.05 19.59 1.07
C ALA A 27 15.00 20.68 1.27
N GLN A 28 15.45 21.89 1.64
CA GLN A 28 14.61 23.07 1.65
C GLN A 28 15.15 24.13 0.69
N ASP A 29 14.24 24.82 0.02
CA ASP A 29 14.57 25.92 -0.90
C ASP A 29 14.75 27.20 -0.11
N THR A 30 15.99 27.63 0.10
CA THR A 30 16.32 28.80 0.91
C THR A 30 16.03 30.13 0.21
N HIS A 31 15.76 30.12 -1.11
CA HIS A 31 15.42 31.31 -1.89
C HIS A 31 13.91 31.58 -1.97
N ARG A 32 13.06 30.70 -1.43
CA ARG A 32 11.61 30.89 -1.38
C ARG A 32 11.12 31.21 0.03
N PRO A 33 10.14 32.13 0.17
CA PRO A 33 9.53 32.43 1.45
C PRO A 33 8.96 31.15 2.11
N GLY A 34 9.20 30.98 3.41
CA GLY A 34 8.76 29.82 4.17
C GLY A 34 9.65 28.58 3.99
N PHE A 35 10.72 28.69 3.21
CA PHE A 35 11.69 27.59 2.99
C PHE A 35 11.03 26.25 2.69
N PRO A 36 10.19 26.17 1.63
CA PRO A 36 9.44 24.95 1.35
C PRO A 36 10.38 23.77 1.10
N LYS A 37 9.92 22.58 1.54
CA LYS A 37 10.63 21.32 1.28
C LYS A 37 10.59 20.98 -0.20
N CYS A 38 11.66 20.37 -0.67
CA CYS A 38 11.80 19.80 -2.00
C CYS A 38 12.52 18.44 -1.91
N VAL A 39 12.44 17.66 -2.98
CA VAL A 39 13.20 16.41 -3.14
C VAL A 39 14.36 16.68 -4.08
N VAL A 40 15.57 16.33 -3.67
CA VAL A 40 16.76 16.39 -4.51
C VAL A 40 17.20 14.97 -4.84
N LYS A 41 17.16 14.62 -6.12
CA LYS A 41 17.77 13.39 -6.65
C LYS A 41 19.18 13.70 -7.11
N HIS A 42 20.14 13.07 -6.47
CA HIS A 42 21.56 13.15 -6.79
C HIS A 42 21.96 11.91 -7.58
N LEU A 43 22.31 12.11 -8.82
CA LEU A 43 22.72 11.05 -9.74
C LEU A 43 24.23 11.00 -9.81
N LEU A 44 24.77 9.86 -9.40
CA LEU A 44 26.22 9.61 -9.38
C LEU A 44 26.61 8.83 -10.65
N PRO A 45 27.41 9.39 -11.54
CA PRO A 45 27.97 8.64 -12.66
C PRO A 45 28.83 7.47 -12.16
N VAL A 46 28.60 6.29 -12.70
CA VAL A 46 29.36 5.06 -12.35
C VAL A 46 30.86 5.19 -12.75
N THR A 47 31.12 5.98 -13.77
CA THR A 47 32.47 6.29 -14.25
C THR A 47 32.54 7.73 -14.73
N ARG A 48 33.72 8.34 -14.66
CA ARG A 48 33.97 9.72 -15.10
C ARG A 48 34.62 9.77 -16.51
N SER A 49 34.46 8.71 -17.34
CA SER A 49 34.91 8.81 -18.73
C SER A 49 34.10 9.88 -19.49
N PRO A 50 34.74 10.64 -20.41
CA PRO A 50 34.06 11.72 -21.15
C PRO A 50 32.81 11.23 -21.89
N GLU A 51 32.88 10.07 -22.53
CA GLU A 51 31.75 9.46 -23.27
C GLU A 51 30.60 9.07 -22.36
N PHE A 52 30.92 8.58 -21.16
CA PHE A 52 29.90 8.25 -20.15
C PHE A 52 29.20 9.51 -19.63
N LEU A 53 29.99 10.54 -19.29
CA LEU A 53 29.46 11.81 -18.79
C LEU A 53 28.55 12.51 -19.82
N GLU A 54 28.93 12.46 -21.11
CA GLU A 54 28.09 13.02 -22.18
C GLU A 54 26.77 12.29 -22.30
N THR A 55 26.80 10.96 -22.25
CA THR A 55 25.58 10.15 -22.27
C THR A 55 24.72 10.39 -21.03
N ALA A 56 25.33 10.43 -19.85
CA ALA A 56 24.62 10.72 -18.59
C ALA A 56 23.96 12.11 -18.62
N ARG A 57 24.68 13.13 -19.13
CA ARG A 57 24.15 14.51 -19.28
C ARG A 57 22.95 14.55 -20.21
N ARG A 58 23.05 13.90 -21.39
CA ARG A 58 21.93 13.85 -22.35
C ARG A 58 20.68 13.23 -21.74
N LEU A 59 20.83 12.16 -21.00
CA LEU A 59 19.70 11.43 -20.42
C LEU A 59 19.12 12.13 -19.20
N PHE A 60 19.95 12.78 -18.42
CA PHE A 60 19.54 13.66 -17.35
C PHE A 60 18.74 14.86 -17.88
N SER A 61 19.19 15.51 -18.95
CA SER A 61 18.42 16.58 -19.61
C SER A 61 17.09 16.07 -20.15
N SER A 62 17.06 14.89 -20.76
CA SER A 62 15.82 14.29 -21.26
C SER A 62 14.82 13.96 -20.14
N GLU A 63 15.28 13.55 -18.95
CA GLU A 63 14.41 13.35 -17.79
C GLU A 63 13.84 14.69 -17.30
N ALA A 64 14.68 15.72 -17.21
CA ALA A 64 14.26 17.04 -16.80
C ALA A 64 13.21 17.62 -17.79
N GLU A 65 13.46 17.50 -19.11
CA GLU A 65 12.50 17.91 -20.16
C GLU A 65 11.16 17.17 -20.04
N THR A 66 11.21 15.85 -19.79
CA THR A 66 10.00 15.05 -19.59
C THR A 66 9.22 15.53 -18.37
N LEU A 67 9.89 15.76 -17.25
CA LEU A 67 9.25 16.25 -16.02
C LEU A 67 8.68 17.65 -16.19
N GLU A 68 9.36 18.54 -16.94
CA GLU A 68 8.85 19.87 -17.23
C GLU A 68 7.56 19.79 -18.05
N GLN A 69 7.50 18.93 -19.08
CA GLN A 69 6.30 18.72 -19.90
C GLN A 69 5.13 18.15 -19.09
N LEU A 70 5.42 17.23 -18.16
CA LEU A 70 4.39 16.57 -17.36
C LEU A 70 4.02 17.32 -16.07
N GLY A 71 4.83 18.27 -15.64
CA GLY A 71 4.75 18.92 -14.32
C GLY A 71 3.52 19.80 -14.11
N ASN A 72 2.66 19.99 -15.12
CA ASN A 72 1.37 20.67 -14.99
C ASN A 72 0.23 19.74 -14.52
N HIS A 73 0.49 18.46 -14.34
CA HIS A 73 -0.50 17.52 -13.84
C HIS A 73 -0.49 17.47 -12.31
N ASP A 74 -1.65 17.62 -11.66
CA ASP A 74 -1.81 17.66 -10.19
C ASP A 74 -1.24 16.44 -9.45
N GLN A 75 -1.16 15.30 -10.12
CA GLN A 75 -0.71 14.02 -9.54
C GLN A 75 0.70 13.59 -10.03
N ILE A 76 1.50 14.56 -10.49
CA ILE A 76 2.91 14.38 -10.88
C ILE A 76 3.73 15.51 -10.24
N PRO A 77 4.84 15.21 -9.52
CA PRO A 77 5.65 16.26 -8.92
C PRO A 77 6.25 17.19 -9.97
N ARG A 78 6.16 18.51 -9.74
CA ARG A 78 6.76 19.50 -10.62
C ARG A 78 8.27 19.45 -10.56
N LEU A 79 8.93 19.67 -11.69
CA LEU A 79 10.34 20.01 -11.72
C LEU A 79 10.53 21.43 -11.16
N LEU A 80 11.47 21.61 -10.21
CA LEU A 80 11.79 22.89 -9.60
C LEU A 80 13.14 23.43 -10.09
N ALA A 81 14.10 22.55 -10.34
CA ALA A 81 15.40 22.84 -10.90
C ALA A 81 16.10 21.57 -11.37
N TYR A 82 17.05 21.74 -12.28
CA TYR A 82 18.04 20.73 -12.58
C TYR A 82 19.38 21.41 -12.85
N PHE A 83 20.47 20.81 -12.39
CA PHE A 83 21.81 21.40 -12.54
C PHE A 83 22.90 20.33 -12.44
N GLU A 84 24.05 20.65 -13.03
CA GLU A 84 25.29 19.87 -12.91
C GLU A 84 26.25 20.62 -11.99
N HIS A 85 26.82 19.91 -11.02
CA HIS A 85 27.85 20.44 -10.14
C HIS A 85 28.93 19.39 -9.92
N ASN A 86 30.20 19.72 -10.22
CA ASN A 86 31.36 18.81 -10.12
C ASN A 86 31.19 17.48 -10.88
N GLN A 87 30.57 17.52 -12.06
CA GLN A 87 30.25 16.33 -12.88
C GLN A 87 29.25 15.38 -12.22
N GLU A 88 28.51 15.84 -11.25
CA GLU A 88 27.40 15.16 -10.62
C GLU A 88 26.09 15.88 -11.00
N PHE A 89 25.00 15.13 -11.13
CA PHE A 89 23.74 15.65 -11.65
C PHE A 89 22.70 15.72 -10.54
N PHE A 90 22.00 16.84 -10.46
CA PHE A 90 21.00 17.11 -9.43
C PHE A 90 19.68 17.52 -10.07
N LEU A 91 18.62 16.78 -9.72
CA LEU A 91 17.26 17.07 -10.14
C LEU A 91 16.44 17.39 -8.91
N VAL A 92 15.82 18.57 -8.89
CA VAL A 92 15.03 19.06 -7.77
C VAL A 92 13.56 19.05 -8.15
N GLN A 93 12.76 18.36 -7.34
CA GLN A 93 11.33 18.18 -7.55
C GLN A 93 10.52 18.65 -6.34
N GLU A 94 9.24 18.88 -6.56
CA GLU A 94 8.26 19.13 -5.52
C GLU A 94 8.25 17.99 -4.49
N PHE A 95 8.25 18.35 -3.21
CA PHE A 95 8.06 17.38 -2.13
C PHE A 95 6.57 17.10 -1.96
N ILE A 96 6.17 15.85 -2.10
CA ILE A 96 4.79 15.41 -1.87
C ILE A 96 4.70 14.87 -0.44
N GLU A 97 3.99 15.59 0.40
CA GLU A 97 3.72 15.14 1.77
C GLU A 97 2.69 14.02 1.76
N GLY A 98 3.04 12.89 2.38
CA GLY A 98 2.21 11.69 2.39
C GLY A 98 3.02 10.43 2.67
N HIS A 99 2.45 9.29 2.33
CA HIS A 99 3.11 7.98 2.49
C HIS A 99 3.02 7.17 1.18
N THR A 100 3.95 6.28 0.99
CA THR A 100 3.96 5.41 -0.20
C THR A 100 2.84 4.39 -0.14
N LEU A 101 2.33 3.99 -1.30
CA LEU A 101 1.34 2.91 -1.41
C LEU A 101 1.88 1.60 -0.80
N LYS A 102 3.19 1.41 -0.81
CA LYS A 102 3.85 0.27 -0.14
C LYS A 102 3.54 0.22 1.36
N ALA A 103 3.44 1.36 2.03
CA ALA A 103 3.10 1.42 3.44
C ALA A 103 1.65 0.99 3.73
N GLU A 104 0.78 1.03 2.72
CA GLU A 104 -0.62 0.59 2.83
C GLU A 104 -0.80 -0.89 2.48
N LEU A 105 0.07 -1.47 1.64
CA LEU A 105 0.01 -2.85 1.20
C LEU A 105 0.71 -3.77 2.20
N LEU A 106 0.01 -4.06 3.29
CA LEU A 106 0.53 -4.93 4.34
C LEU A 106 0.40 -6.41 3.93
N PRO A 107 1.40 -7.25 4.24
CA PRO A 107 1.33 -8.69 3.96
C PRO A 107 0.12 -9.35 4.60
N ASN A 108 -0.56 -10.22 3.86
CA ASN A 108 -1.75 -10.96 4.29
C ASN A 108 -2.94 -10.07 4.73
N GLN A 109 -2.99 -8.83 4.24
CA GLN A 109 -4.11 -7.91 4.47
C GLN A 109 -4.69 -7.48 3.12
N PRO A 110 -5.57 -8.30 2.52
CA PRO A 110 -6.19 -7.99 1.25
C PRO A 110 -7.11 -6.76 1.35
N TRP A 111 -7.13 -5.98 0.28
CA TRP A 111 -8.03 -4.86 0.14
C TRP A 111 -9.39 -5.30 -0.41
N THR A 112 -10.41 -4.49 -0.18
CA THR A 112 -11.71 -4.69 -0.83
C THR A 112 -11.63 -4.36 -2.32
N GLU A 113 -12.53 -4.94 -3.10
CA GLU A 113 -12.65 -4.71 -4.54
C GLU A 113 -12.82 -3.23 -4.87
N GLU A 114 -13.67 -2.53 -4.12
CA GLU A 114 -13.96 -1.10 -4.31
C GLU A 114 -12.69 -0.25 -4.15
N LYS A 115 -11.88 -0.56 -3.11
CA LYS A 115 -10.62 0.14 -2.87
C LYS A 115 -9.62 -0.08 -4.00
N VAL A 116 -9.59 -1.28 -4.57
CA VAL A 116 -8.73 -1.61 -5.72
C VAL A 116 -9.24 -0.93 -6.99
N ILE A 117 -10.54 -0.90 -7.24
CA ILE A 117 -11.11 -0.16 -8.39
C ILE A 117 -10.73 1.33 -8.31
N GLN A 118 -10.86 1.96 -7.14
CA GLN A 118 -10.45 3.36 -6.93
C GLN A 118 -8.96 3.59 -7.16
N LEU A 119 -8.09 2.68 -6.71
CA LEU A 119 -6.66 2.70 -7.01
C LEU A 119 -6.41 2.66 -8.52
N LEU A 120 -7.01 1.69 -9.20
CA LEU A 120 -6.85 1.50 -10.64
C LEU A 120 -7.34 2.72 -11.43
N GLN A 121 -8.50 3.27 -11.10
CA GLN A 121 -9.07 4.43 -11.78
C GLN A 121 -8.16 5.67 -11.65
N GLN A 122 -7.66 5.96 -10.45
CA GLN A 122 -6.74 7.08 -10.24
C GLN A 122 -5.43 6.90 -11.02
N MET A 123 -4.82 5.72 -10.90
CA MET A 123 -3.54 5.45 -11.58
C MET A 123 -3.67 5.40 -13.10
N LEU A 124 -4.75 4.80 -13.62
CA LEU A 124 -5.00 4.77 -15.07
C LEU A 124 -5.25 6.18 -15.63
N GLY A 125 -5.84 7.08 -14.86
CA GLY A 125 -5.97 8.49 -15.25
C GLY A 125 -4.60 9.15 -15.43
N ILE A 126 -3.66 8.92 -14.50
CA ILE A 126 -2.29 9.41 -14.60
C ILE A 126 -1.57 8.75 -15.80
N LEU A 127 -1.70 7.43 -15.97
CA LEU A 127 -1.09 6.70 -17.08
C LEU A 127 -1.64 7.17 -18.44
N GLN A 128 -2.93 7.44 -18.56
CA GLN A 128 -3.53 7.99 -19.77
C GLN A 128 -2.91 9.34 -20.12
N PHE A 129 -2.70 10.21 -19.13
CA PHE A 129 -2.07 11.51 -19.33
C PHE A 129 -0.62 11.36 -19.80
N ILE A 130 0.24 10.60 -19.11
CA ILE A 130 1.65 10.45 -19.50
C ILE A 130 1.81 9.77 -20.86
N HIS A 131 1.01 8.74 -21.14
CA HIS A 131 1.04 8.03 -22.43
C HIS A 131 0.60 8.94 -23.60
N SER A 132 -0.35 9.90 -23.37
CA SER A 132 -0.72 10.89 -24.40
C SER A 132 0.42 11.86 -24.73
N HIS A 133 1.40 12.02 -23.83
CA HIS A 133 2.64 12.77 -24.06
C HIS A 133 3.80 11.88 -24.54
N ASN A 134 3.51 10.65 -25.00
CA ASN A 134 4.49 9.65 -25.44
C ASN A 134 5.51 9.26 -24.37
N VAL A 135 5.17 9.40 -23.10
CA VAL A 135 6.02 9.00 -21.96
C VAL A 135 5.55 7.66 -21.42
N ILE A 136 6.48 6.74 -21.23
CA ILE A 136 6.28 5.46 -20.53
C ILE A 136 7.03 5.54 -19.22
N HIS A 137 6.38 5.25 -18.10
CA HIS A 137 6.97 5.40 -16.77
C HIS A 137 8.05 4.36 -16.45
N ARG A 138 7.82 3.09 -16.80
CA ARG A 138 8.76 1.96 -16.71
C ARG A 138 9.17 1.50 -15.31
N ASP A 139 8.67 2.12 -14.27
CA ASP A 139 8.93 1.72 -12.88
C ASP A 139 7.68 1.91 -12.00
N ILE A 140 6.54 1.48 -12.51
CA ILE A 140 5.29 1.46 -11.74
C ILE A 140 5.38 0.39 -10.66
N LYS A 141 5.39 0.84 -9.41
CA LYS A 141 5.44 -0.01 -8.21
C LYS A 141 4.92 0.76 -6.98
N PRO A 142 4.55 0.08 -5.90
CA PRO A 142 4.02 0.74 -4.70
C PRO A 142 4.95 1.77 -4.05
N ASP A 143 6.28 1.61 -4.19
CA ASP A 143 7.26 2.58 -3.67
C ASP A 143 7.21 3.92 -4.42
N ASN A 144 6.79 3.93 -5.70
CA ASN A 144 6.76 5.10 -6.57
C ASN A 144 5.36 5.75 -6.67
N ILE A 145 4.44 5.37 -5.80
CA ILE A 145 3.10 5.93 -5.70
C ILE A 145 2.93 6.47 -4.29
N ILE A 146 2.68 7.77 -4.16
CA ILE A 146 2.45 8.43 -2.86
C ILE A 146 0.97 8.75 -2.74
N ARG A 147 0.36 8.38 -1.61
CA ARG A 147 -0.93 8.95 -1.22
C ARG A 147 -0.69 10.27 -0.55
N ARG A 148 -1.08 11.36 -1.22
CA ARG A 148 -0.90 12.72 -0.74
C ARG A 148 -1.76 12.97 0.50
N GLN A 149 -1.16 13.48 1.56
CA GLN A 149 -1.83 13.68 2.85
C GLN A 149 -2.96 14.69 2.79
N GLN A 150 -2.82 15.72 1.96
CA GLN A 150 -3.76 16.84 1.89
C GLN A 150 -5.16 16.43 1.40
N ASP A 151 -5.26 15.53 0.42
CA ASP A 151 -6.51 15.24 -0.29
C ASP A 151 -6.72 13.74 -0.59
N GLY A 152 -5.79 12.87 -0.17
CA GLY A 152 -5.86 11.42 -0.40
C GLY A 152 -5.62 10.98 -1.84
N LYS A 153 -5.31 11.90 -2.77
CA LYS A 153 -5.00 11.54 -4.16
C LYS A 153 -3.67 10.81 -4.27
N LEU A 154 -3.60 9.91 -5.24
CA LEU A 154 -2.37 9.23 -5.58
C LEU A 154 -1.51 10.13 -6.48
N VAL A 155 -0.23 10.22 -6.17
CA VAL A 155 0.77 10.96 -6.94
C VAL A 155 1.83 9.98 -7.42
N LEU A 156 2.10 9.97 -8.72
CA LEU A 156 3.10 9.11 -9.33
C LEU A 156 4.44 9.83 -9.37
N ILE A 157 5.45 9.22 -8.76
CA ILE A 157 6.80 9.78 -8.64
C ILE A 157 7.81 8.89 -9.35
N ASP A 158 8.99 9.40 -9.59
CA ASP A 158 10.18 8.66 -10.03
C ASP A 158 10.08 8.10 -11.47
N PHE A 159 9.99 9.01 -12.45
CA PHE A 159 9.98 8.67 -13.87
C PHE A 159 11.32 8.06 -14.28
N GLY A 160 11.31 6.78 -14.67
CA GLY A 160 12.48 5.92 -14.81
C GLY A 160 13.40 6.19 -16.01
N ALA A 161 13.50 7.43 -16.52
CA ALA A 161 14.38 7.77 -17.64
C ALA A 161 15.87 7.52 -17.29
N VAL A 162 16.30 7.78 -16.05
CA VAL A 162 17.67 7.49 -15.58
C VAL A 162 18.00 6.00 -15.60
N LYS A 163 17.04 5.13 -15.40
CA LYS A 163 17.23 3.67 -15.46
C LYS A 163 17.55 3.18 -16.87
N GLN A 164 17.11 3.90 -17.92
CA GLN A 164 17.47 3.59 -19.31
C GLN A 164 18.96 3.81 -19.60
N VAL A 165 19.57 4.82 -18.96
CA VAL A 165 20.99 5.15 -19.12
C VAL A 165 21.85 3.92 -18.90
N GLN A 166 21.53 3.17 -17.91
CA GLN A 166 22.35 2.08 -17.43
C GLN A 166 22.17 0.80 -18.23
N THR A 167 20.93 0.54 -18.70
CA THR A 167 20.71 -0.58 -19.63
C THR A 167 21.50 -0.38 -20.91
N GLN A 168 21.54 0.84 -21.45
CA GLN A 168 22.28 1.15 -22.67
C GLN A 168 23.80 1.19 -22.48
N LEU A 169 24.28 1.62 -21.31
CA LEU A 169 25.71 1.72 -21.02
C LEU A 169 26.36 0.41 -20.57
N LEU A 170 25.57 -0.51 -20.03
CA LEU A 170 26.06 -1.85 -19.64
C LEU A 170 26.00 -2.86 -20.81
N THR A 171 25.33 -2.53 -21.92
CA THR A 171 25.30 -3.31 -23.16
C THR A 171 26.41 -2.89 -24.12
N VAL A 172 27.67 -2.65 -23.66
CA VAL A 172 28.80 -2.44 -24.53
C VAL A 172 29.09 -3.74 -25.30
N PRO A 173 29.15 -3.70 -26.66
CA PRO A 173 29.52 -4.89 -27.45
C PRO A 173 30.92 -5.38 -27.04
N GLY A 174 31.01 -6.61 -26.55
CA GLY A 174 32.28 -7.26 -26.23
C GLY A 174 32.50 -7.70 -24.78
N ARG A 175 31.58 -7.39 -23.85
CA ARG A 175 31.59 -8.02 -22.52
C ARG A 175 30.41 -9.02 -22.42
N THR A 176 30.75 -10.30 -22.48
CA THR A 176 29.90 -11.41 -22.07
C THR A 176 29.64 -11.28 -20.53
N GLY A 177 28.72 -10.42 -20.16
CA GLY A 177 28.31 -10.21 -18.77
C GLY A 177 26.80 -10.22 -18.70
N ALA A 178 26.25 -10.87 -17.69
CA ALA A 178 24.83 -11.03 -17.44
C ALA A 178 24.04 -9.76 -17.78
N THR A 179 22.99 -9.91 -18.57
CA THR A 179 22.03 -8.86 -18.85
C THR A 179 21.50 -8.37 -17.50
N ILE A 180 21.93 -7.18 -17.08
CA ILE A 180 21.41 -6.60 -15.83
C ILE A 180 19.96 -6.25 -16.12
N ILE A 181 19.06 -7.07 -15.61
CA ILE A 181 17.61 -6.84 -15.67
C ILE A 181 17.32 -5.63 -14.79
N ILE A 182 17.04 -4.48 -15.42
CA ILE A 182 16.73 -3.23 -14.72
C ILE A 182 15.21 -3.13 -14.57
N GLY A 183 14.76 -3.30 -13.37
CA GLY A 183 13.35 -3.22 -12.96
C GLY A 183 13.19 -3.80 -11.57
N THR A 184 12.03 -3.58 -10.98
CA THR A 184 11.72 -4.16 -9.69
C THR A 184 11.15 -5.56 -9.91
N PRO A 185 11.80 -6.63 -9.41
CA PRO A 185 11.31 -7.99 -9.57
C PRO A 185 9.83 -8.11 -9.16
N GLY A 186 9.07 -8.83 -9.96
CA GLY A 186 7.65 -9.08 -9.73
C GLY A 186 6.69 -8.05 -10.34
N TYR A 187 7.11 -6.80 -10.60
CA TYR A 187 6.24 -5.78 -11.21
C TYR A 187 6.51 -5.55 -12.70
N MET A 188 7.66 -5.92 -13.18
CA MET A 188 8.12 -5.61 -14.53
C MET A 188 7.64 -6.65 -15.54
N SER A 189 7.10 -6.20 -16.66
CA SER A 189 6.72 -7.08 -17.76
C SER A 189 7.94 -7.61 -18.55
N THR A 190 7.76 -8.74 -19.21
CA THR A 190 8.83 -9.44 -19.95
C THR A 190 9.44 -8.58 -21.06
N GLU A 191 8.60 -7.89 -21.86
CA GLU A 191 9.10 -7.02 -22.94
C GLU A 191 9.88 -5.82 -22.42
N GLN A 192 9.51 -5.31 -21.25
CA GLN A 192 10.29 -4.25 -20.61
C GLN A 192 11.65 -4.77 -20.13
N GLY A 193 11.70 -5.98 -19.55
CA GLY A 193 12.95 -6.65 -19.17
C GLY A 193 13.88 -6.89 -20.37
N GLN A 194 13.33 -7.03 -21.58
CA GLN A 194 14.05 -7.14 -22.83
C GLN A 194 14.48 -5.78 -23.42
N GLY A 195 14.25 -4.66 -22.71
CA GLY A 195 14.59 -3.31 -23.16
C GLY A 195 13.62 -2.73 -24.20
N LYS A 196 12.42 -3.30 -24.36
CA LYS A 196 11.40 -2.88 -25.32
C LYS A 196 10.10 -2.45 -24.62
N PRO A 197 10.14 -1.47 -23.69
CA PRO A 197 8.96 -1.05 -22.95
C PRO A 197 7.88 -0.46 -23.89
N ARG A 198 6.64 -0.61 -23.50
CA ARG A 198 5.45 -0.12 -24.20
C ARG A 198 4.51 0.57 -23.21
N PRO A 199 3.56 1.40 -23.65
CA PRO A 199 2.55 1.96 -22.75
C PRO A 199 1.82 0.87 -21.92
N ASN A 200 1.54 -0.29 -22.53
CA ASN A 200 0.91 -1.39 -21.81
C ASN A 200 1.86 -2.23 -20.92
N SER A 201 3.14 -1.90 -20.87
CA SER A 201 4.05 -2.40 -19.83
C SER A 201 3.74 -1.74 -18.48
N ASP A 202 3.38 -0.44 -18.47
CA ASP A 202 2.91 0.24 -17.25
C ASP A 202 1.55 -0.30 -16.79
N ILE A 203 0.66 -0.66 -17.74
CA ILE A 203 -0.63 -1.30 -17.46
C ILE A 203 -0.43 -2.67 -16.78
N TYR A 204 0.54 -3.46 -17.27
CA TYR A 204 0.92 -4.72 -16.64
C TYR A 204 1.35 -4.50 -15.18
N SER A 205 2.29 -3.58 -14.95
CA SER A 205 2.78 -3.29 -13.60
C SER A 205 1.68 -2.82 -12.66
N LEU A 206 0.72 -2.02 -13.15
CA LEU A 206 -0.45 -1.59 -12.39
C LEU A 206 -1.40 -2.77 -12.10
N GLY A 207 -1.59 -3.69 -13.04
CA GLY A 207 -2.37 -4.92 -12.84
C GLY A 207 -1.77 -5.80 -11.74
N ILE A 208 -0.44 -5.94 -11.72
CA ILE A 208 0.28 -6.64 -10.64
C ILE A 208 0.01 -5.98 -9.27
N ILE A 209 0.02 -4.64 -9.19
CA ILE A 209 -0.31 -3.93 -7.95
C ILE A 209 -1.77 -4.21 -7.54
N GLY A 210 -2.70 -4.24 -8.49
CA GLY A 210 -4.10 -4.58 -8.24
C GLY A 210 -4.26 -6.00 -7.67
N ILE A 211 -3.59 -6.99 -8.24
CA ILE A 211 -3.60 -8.38 -7.77
C ILE A 211 -2.94 -8.46 -6.37
N GLN A 212 -1.80 -7.82 -6.17
CA GLN A 212 -1.16 -7.72 -4.86
C GLN A 212 -2.11 -7.15 -3.80
N SER A 213 -2.85 -6.10 -4.15
CA SER A 213 -3.78 -5.45 -3.24
C SER A 213 -4.94 -6.37 -2.85
N LEU A 214 -5.48 -7.17 -3.80
CA LEU A 214 -6.58 -8.11 -3.56
C LEU A 214 -6.16 -9.37 -2.79
N THR A 215 -4.94 -9.85 -3.05
CA THR A 215 -4.46 -11.11 -2.46
C THR A 215 -3.71 -10.90 -1.14
N GLY A 216 -3.14 -9.70 -0.93
CA GLY A 216 -2.18 -9.44 0.15
C GLY A 216 -0.84 -10.17 -0.02
N LEU A 217 -0.60 -10.82 -1.17
CA LEU A 217 0.62 -11.55 -1.50
C LEU A 217 1.62 -10.64 -2.21
N HIS A 218 2.91 -10.75 -1.87
CA HIS A 218 3.95 -10.06 -2.62
C HIS A 218 4.09 -10.66 -4.02
N PRO A 219 4.24 -9.87 -5.11
CA PRO A 219 4.25 -10.38 -6.49
C PRO A 219 5.28 -11.46 -6.79
N ILE A 220 6.39 -11.51 -6.06
CA ILE A 220 7.40 -12.56 -6.21
C ILE A 220 6.90 -13.95 -5.79
N ASN A 221 5.78 -14.00 -5.05
CA ASN A 221 5.14 -15.23 -4.58
C ASN A 221 3.91 -15.62 -5.41
N PHE A 222 3.68 -14.93 -6.53
CA PHE A 222 2.60 -15.33 -7.43
C PHE A 222 2.95 -16.64 -8.13
N GLU A 223 1.97 -17.51 -8.21
CA GLU A 223 2.08 -18.76 -8.93
C GLU A 223 1.89 -18.48 -10.43
N GLU A 224 2.71 -19.13 -11.26
CA GLU A 224 2.57 -19.10 -12.71
C GLU A 224 2.09 -20.46 -13.21
N ASP A 225 1.14 -20.44 -14.11
CA ASP A 225 0.68 -21.65 -14.82
C ASP A 225 1.84 -22.20 -15.69
N SER A 226 2.17 -23.47 -15.50
CA SER A 226 3.35 -24.10 -16.13
C SER A 226 3.26 -24.17 -17.65
N ASP A 227 2.05 -24.19 -18.22
CA ASP A 227 1.83 -24.37 -19.65
C ASP A 227 1.73 -23.04 -20.39
N THR A 228 1.12 -22.04 -19.75
CA THR A 228 0.86 -20.73 -20.36
C THR A 228 1.80 -19.63 -19.89
N GLY A 229 2.42 -19.79 -18.72
CA GLY A 229 3.21 -18.73 -18.04
C GLY A 229 2.35 -17.59 -17.50
N GLU A 230 1.03 -17.75 -17.47
CA GLU A 230 0.11 -16.74 -16.94
C GLU A 230 0.02 -16.83 -15.41
N ILE A 231 -0.21 -15.69 -14.76
CA ILE A 231 -0.31 -15.62 -13.29
C ILE A 231 -1.64 -16.24 -12.83
N SER A 232 -1.53 -17.27 -11.98
CA SER A 232 -2.66 -17.92 -11.32
C SER A 232 -2.88 -17.31 -9.94
N TRP A 233 -3.87 -16.41 -9.78
CA TRP A 233 -4.03 -15.61 -8.56
C TRP A 233 -5.45 -15.58 -7.99
N GLN A 234 -6.46 -15.91 -8.81
CA GLN A 234 -7.88 -15.70 -8.47
C GLN A 234 -8.33 -16.49 -7.24
N HIS A 235 -7.73 -17.65 -7.01
CA HIS A 235 -8.03 -18.52 -5.87
C HIS A 235 -7.52 -17.95 -4.52
N HIS A 236 -6.68 -16.90 -4.55
CA HIS A 236 -6.19 -16.19 -3.37
C HIS A 236 -6.99 -14.92 -3.04
N ALA A 237 -7.99 -14.57 -3.85
CA ALA A 237 -8.73 -13.32 -3.69
C ALA A 237 -10.24 -13.53 -3.68
N ASN A 238 -10.93 -12.77 -2.84
CA ASN A 238 -12.38 -12.66 -2.92
C ASN A 238 -12.73 -11.45 -3.81
N VAL A 239 -13.00 -11.71 -5.07
CA VAL A 239 -13.16 -10.70 -6.13
C VAL A 239 -14.28 -11.12 -7.09
N SER A 240 -15.00 -10.15 -7.67
CA SER A 240 -15.98 -10.40 -8.74
C SER A 240 -15.32 -10.98 -9.99
N SER A 241 -16.06 -11.78 -10.76
CA SER A 241 -15.59 -12.31 -12.04
C SER A 241 -15.22 -11.20 -13.03
N GLU A 242 -15.91 -10.07 -12.94
CA GLU A 242 -15.72 -8.90 -13.77
C GLU A 242 -14.35 -8.26 -13.50
N LEU A 243 -14.03 -7.87 -12.25
CA LEU A 243 -12.73 -7.30 -11.91
C LEU A 243 -11.60 -8.31 -12.10
N ALA A 244 -11.85 -9.58 -11.77
CA ALA A 244 -10.88 -10.65 -12.03
C ALA A 244 -10.50 -10.74 -13.51
N SER A 245 -11.49 -10.66 -14.41
CA SER A 245 -11.26 -10.67 -15.86
C SER A 245 -10.45 -9.44 -16.32
N VAL A 246 -10.74 -8.26 -15.77
CA VAL A 246 -9.98 -7.03 -16.09
C VAL A 246 -8.53 -7.16 -15.67
N LEU A 247 -8.27 -7.54 -14.42
CA LEU A 247 -6.92 -7.68 -13.89
C LEU A 247 -6.12 -8.77 -14.61
N SER A 248 -6.73 -9.94 -14.86
CA SER A 248 -6.07 -11.01 -15.62
C SER A 248 -5.68 -10.55 -17.01
N LYS A 249 -6.55 -9.79 -17.71
CA LYS A 249 -6.20 -9.24 -19.03
C LYS A 249 -5.12 -8.17 -18.96
N MET A 250 -5.03 -7.38 -17.88
CA MET A 250 -3.94 -6.40 -17.70
C MET A 250 -2.58 -7.07 -17.58
N VAL A 251 -2.50 -8.27 -16.98
CA VAL A 251 -1.25 -8.97 -16.67
C VAL A 251 -0.93 -10.14 -17.59
N LEU A 252 -1.64 -10.31 -18.73
CA LEU A 252 -1.31 -11.34 -19.71
C LEU A 252 0.17 -11.26 -20.11
N HIS A 253 0.84 -12.41 -20.22
CA HIS A 253 2.25 -12.48 -20.54
C HIS A 253 2.56 -11.79 -21.88
N HIS A 254 1.76 -12.05 -22.91
CA HIS A 254 1.98 -11.46 -24.23
C HIS A 254 1.32 -10.07 -24.36
N PHE A 255 2.14 -9.03 -24.51
CA PHE A 255 1.69 -7.61 -24.54
C PHE A 255 0.58 -7.30 -25.56
N LYS A 256 0.49 -7.99 -26.71
CA LYS A 256 -0.56 -7.77 -27.71
C LYS A 256 -1.95 -8.21 -27.24
N GLN A 257 -2.04 -9.11 -26.27
CA GLN A 257 -3.30 -9.62 -25.74
C GLN A 257 -3.83 -8.78 -24.58
N ARG A 258 -2.97 -7.93 -24.00
CA ARG A 258 -3.36 -6.97 -22.96
C ARG A 258 -4.23 -5.86 -23.56
N TYR A 259 -4.79 -5.04 -22.69
CA TYR A 259 -5.30 -3.72 -23.08
C TYR A 259 -4.17 -2.90 -23.72
N GLN A 260 -4.50 -2.18 -24.80
CA GLN A 260 -3.50 -1.43 -25.54
C GLN A 260 -3.32 0.01 -25.02
N SER A 261 -4.30 0.51 -24.26
CA SER A 261 -4.24 1.86 -23.66
C SER A 261 -4.87 1.87 -22.26
N ALA A 262 -4.44 2.81 -21.42
CA ALA A 262 -5.05 3.07 -20.13
C ALA A 262 -6.52 3.47 -20.25
N ALA A 263 -6.88 4.18 -21.34
CA ALA A 263 -8.26 4.58 -21.62
C ALA A 263 -9.20 3.38 -21.82
N GLU A 264 -8.74 2.31 -22.50
CA GLU A 264 -9.53 1.07 -22.64
C GLU A 264 -9.86 0.45 -21.28
N VAL A 265 -8.88 0.36 -20.39
CA VAL A 265 -9.11 -0.19 -19.05
C VAL A 265 -10.08 0.68 -18.26
N LEU A 266 -9.90 2.01 -18.31
CA LEU A 266 -10.79 2.96 -17.64
C LEU A 266 -12.24 2.84 -18.09
N GLN A 267 -12.49 2.64 -19.39
CA GLN A 267 -13.84 2.42 -19.90
C GLN A 267 -14.47 1.17 -19.30
N VAL A 268 -13.74 0.07 -19.26
CA VAL A 268 -14.26 -1.19 -18.70
C VAL A 268 -14.55 -1.02 -17.20
N LEU A 269 -13.66 -0.39 -16.43
CA LEU A 269 -13.88 -0.17 -15.00
C LEU A 269 -15.08 0.75 -14.72
N LYS A 270 -15.32 1.78 -15.54
CA LYS A 270 -16.52 2.64 -15.40
C LYS A 270 -17.81 1.87 -15.60
N HIS A 271 -17.83 0.89 -16.51
CA HIS A 271 -19.01 0.05 -16.70
C HIS A 271 -19.28 -0.87 -15.51
N LEU A 272 -18.25 -1.29 -14.78
CA LEU A 272 -18.43 -2.05 -13.55
C LEU A 272 -19.11 -1.21 -12.47
N ASP A 273 -18.66 0.04 -12.25
CA ASP A 273 -19.30 0.97 -11.30
C ASP A 273 -20.77 1.23 -11.64
N THR A 274 -21.08 1.51 -12.91
CA THR A 274 -22.43 1.81 -13.37
C THR A 274 -23.35 0.60 -13.23
N LYS A 275 -22.84 -0.63 -13.45
CA LYS A 275 -23.63 -1.86 -13.31
C LYS A 275 -24.01 -2.13 -11.85
N VAL A 276 -23.12 -1.84 -10.93
CA VAL A 276 -23.40 -1.90 -9.47
C VAL A 276 -24.49 -0.89 -9.10
N GLU A 277 -24.40 0.34 -9.62
CA GLU A 277 -25.40 1.40 -9.37
C GLU A 277 -26.77 1.04 -9.97
N ILE A 278 -26.83 0.51 -11.19
CA ILE A 278 -28.06 0.05 -11.85
C ILE A 278 -28.67 -1.16 -11.12
N LEU A 279 -27.86 -2.12 -10.67
CA LEU A 279 -28.34 -3.26 -9.89
C LEU A 279 -28.91 -2.84 -8.54
N LEU A 280 -28.34 -1.81 -7.90
CA LEU A 280 -28.87 -1.20 -6.70
C LEU A 280 -30.18 -0.46 -6.96
N LEU A 281 -30.32 0.21 -8.13
CA LEU A 281 -31.53 0.94 -8.52
C LEU A 281 -32.64 0.00 -9.04
N GLN A 282 -32.32 -1.17 -9.58
CA GLN A 282 -33.26 -2.19 -10.06
C GLN A 282 -33.64 -3.22 -9.00
N SER A 283 -33.11 -3.12 -7.81
CA SER A 283 -33.57 -3.89 -6.65
C SER A 283 -35.08 -3.58 -6.45
N PRO A 284 -35.97 -4.59 -6.33
CA PRO A 284 -37.41 -4.40 -6.27
C PRO A 284 -37.89 -3.56 -5.09
N PHE A 285 -36.99 -3.08 -4.26
CA PHE A 285 -37.23 -2.17 -3.14
C PHE A 285 -37.31 -0.69 -3.54
N PHE A 286 -36.95 -0.31 -4.79
CA PHE A 286 -36.96 1.10 -5.23
C PHE A 286 -38.11 1.50 -6.15
N THR A 287 -38.99 0.56 -6.54
CA THR A 287 -40.16 0.87 -7.40
C THR A 287 -41.43 0.82 -6.60
N GLN A 288 -41.77 1.88 -5.88
CA GLN A 288 -43.09 2.52 -5.82
C GLN A 288 -43.04 3.71 -4.85
N PRO A 289 -43.34 4.94 -5.30
CA PRO A 289 -43.70 6.01 -4.39
C PRO A 289 -45.11 5.70 -3.86
N PRO A 290 -45.41 5.84 -2.57
CA PRO A 290 -46.76 5.72 -2.06
C PRO A 290 -47.60 6.85 -2.64
N GLN A 291 -48.68 6.50 -3.35
CA GLN A 291 -49.69 7.45 -3.77
C GLN A 291 -50.34 8.09 -2.52
N ALA A 292 -50.22 9.40 -2.44
CA ALA A 292 -50.92 10.20 -1.42
C ALA A 292 -52.43 10.18 -1.69
N SER A 293 -53.16 9.46 -0.87
CA SER A 293 -54.59 9.70 -0.68
C SER A 293 -54.80 10.67 0.50
N LEU A 294 -55.22 11.87 0.15
CA LEU A 294 -55.69 12.89 1.10
C LEU A 294 -57.00 12.44 1.76
N SER A 295 -57.05 12.40 3.05
CA SER A 295 -58.24 12.75 3.86
C SER A 295 -57.87 13.01 5.32
N PRO A 296 -58.53 13.91 6.01
CA PRO A 296 -58.03 14.61 7.18
C PRO A 296 -58.56 14.07 8.51
N GLN A 297 -57.88 14.49 9.58
CA GLN A 297 -58.23 14.50 10.99
C GLN A 297 -57.93 13.26 11.84
N ASN A 298 -56.96 13.31 12.73
CA ASN A 298 -57.12 13.60 14.16
C ASN A 298 -55.78 13.44 14.90
N SER A 299 -55.50 14.47 15.68
CA SER A 299 -54.44 14.57 16.65
C SER A 299 -54.52 13.50 17.72
N ILE A 300 -53.50 12.61 17.79
CA ILE A 300 -53.13 11.91 19.02
C ILE A 300 -51.59 11.77 19.00
N GLY A 301 -50.96 12.22 20.10
CA GLY A 301 -49.51 12.30 20.25
C GLY A 301 -48.83 10.96 20.12
N HIS A 302 -47.92 10.87 19.16
CA HIS A 302 -46.93 9.80 19.10
C HIS A 302 -45.71 10.15 19.98
N ARG A 303 -45.65 9.51 21.16
CA ARG A 303 -44.38 9.27 21.84
C ARG A 303 -43.52 8.38 20.90
N SER A 304 -42.55 8.97 20.23
CA SER A 304 -41.46 8.22 19.61
C SER A 304 -40.63 7.58 20.73
N VAL A 305 -40.86 6.29 20.97
CA VAL A 305 -39.95 5.48 21.76
C VAL A 305 -38.67 5.33 20.91
N SER A 306 -37.64 6.08 21.25
CA SER A 306 -36.31 5.93 20.64
C SER A 306 -35.78 4.54 21.01
N ILE A 307 -35.65 3.66 20.04
CA ILE A 307 -35.18 2.27 20.17
C ILE A 307 -33.73 2.25 20.70
N LEU A 308 -32.97 3.31 20.44
CA LEU A 308 -31.57 3.51 20.86
C LEU A 308 -31.41 4.89 21.49
N SER A 309 -30.50 5.01 22.46
CA SER A 309 -30.01 6.31 22.92
C SER A 309 -29.28 7.03 21.80
N ALA A 310 -29.23 8.36 21.82
CA ALA A 310 -28.50 9.15 20.81
C ALA A 310 -27.03 8.74 20.70
N GLU A 311 -26.40 8.37 21.81
CA GLU A 311 -25.02 7.88 21.85
C GLU A 311 -24.88 6.51 21.17
N ASN A 312 -25.76 5.57 21.47
CA ASN A 312 -25.76 4.24 20.85
C ASN A 312 -26.12 4.29 19.36
N TYR A 313 -26.95 5.23 18.94
CA TYR A 313 -27.26 5.48 17.54
C TYR A 313 -26.03 5.96 16.78
N SER A 314 -25.27 6.92 17.33
CA SER A 314 -24.03 7.42 16.74
C SER A 314 -22.93 6.35 16.68
N ARG A 315 -22.82 5.51 17.71
CA ARG A 315 -21.88 4.38 17.72
C ARG A 315 -22.24 3.32 16.67
N LEU A 316 -23.51 2.97 16.56
CA LEU A 316 -23.99 2.02 15.55
C LEU A 316 -23.78 2.55 14.14
N GLU A 317 -24.01 3.85 13.92
CA GLU A 317 -23.73 4.51 12.64
C GLU A 317 -22.24 4.46 12.29
N THR A 318 -21.36 4.71 13.26
CA THR A 318 -19.90 4.63 13.06
C THR A 318 -19.45 3.21 12.72
N ILE A 319 -19.98 2.20 13.41
CA ILE A 319 -19.69 0.80 13.11
C ILE A 319 -20.21 0.45 11.71
N LEU A 320 -21.41 0.83 11.37
CA LEU A 320 -22.04 0.53 10.08
C LEU A 320 -21.29 1.20 8.91
N LEU A 321 -20.73 2.41 9.14
CA LEU A 321 -19.87 3.11 8.18
C LEU A 321 -18.63 2.30 7.77
N GLU A 322 -18.08 1.48 8.67
CA GLU A 322 -16.95 0.60 8.36
C GLU A 322 -17.31 -0.49 7.35
N PHE A 323 -18.58 -0.91 7.29
CA PHE A 323 -19.05 -2.02 6.47
C PHE A 323 -19.73 -1.58 5.16
N VAL A 324 -20.48 -0.47 5.19
CA VAL A 324 -21.27 -0.01 4.02
C VAL A 324 -20.91 1.40 3.55
N GLY A 325 -19.89 2.04 4.14
CA GLY A 325 -19.44 3.37 3.73
C GLY A 325 -20.51 4.46 3.86
N PRO A 326 -20.53 5.50 2.97
CA PRO A 326 -21.39 6.69 3.11
C PRO A 326 -22.89 6.41 3.16
N VAL A 327 -23.33 5.20 2.80
CA VAL A 327 -24.75 4.79 2.80
C VAL A 327 -25.24 4.44 4.21
N ALA A 328 -24.33 4.27 5.18
CA ALA A 328 -24.62 3.84 6.55
C ALA A 328 -25.71 4.68 7.23
N SER A 329 -25.61 6.01 7.17
CA SER A 329 -26.58 6.92 7.79
C SER A 329 -27.99 6.78 7.22
N THR A 330 -28.08 6.58 5.91
CA THR A 330 -29.36 6.40 5.21
C THR A 330 -29.95 5.04 5.54
N LEU A 331 -29.16 3.97 5.48
CA LEU A 331 -29.56 2.61 5.78
C LEU A 331 -30.01 2.48 7.25
N LEU A 332 -29.25 3.03 8.19
CA LEU A 332 -29.57 3.01 9.61
C LEU A 332 -30.90 3.74 9.88
N ARG A 333 -31.12 4.92 9.31
CA ARG A 333 -32.35 5.67 9.45
C ARG A 333 -33.55 4.91 8.91
N GLN A 334 -33.42 4.25 7.79
CA GLN A 334 -34.49 3.50 7.14
C GLN A 334 -34.88 2.27 7.95
N VAL A 335 -33.87 1.46 8.37
CA VAL A 335 -34.14 0.23 9.14
C VAL A 335 -34.63 0.56 10.55
N ALA A 336 -34.10 1.61 11.20
CA ALA A 336 -34.55 2.06 12.52
C ALA A 336 -36.00 2.54 12.53
N ALA A 337 -36.53 3.00 11.38
CA ALA A 337 -37.93 3.39 11.27
C ALA A 337 -38.93 2.19 11.31
N SER A 338 -38.49 0.99 10.95
CA SER A 338 -39.28 -0.23 10.82
C SER A 338 -38.99 -1.28 11.90
N ALA A 339 -37.85 -1.20 12.57
CA ALA A 339 -37.44 -2.19 13.56
C ALA A 339 -38.19 -2.02 14.88
N PRO A 340 -38.76 -3.08 15.49
CA PRO A 340 -39.50 -3.00 16.74
C PRO A 340 -38.59 -2.92 17.99
N ASN A 341 -37.34 -3.37 17.89
CA ASN A 341 -36.37 -3.39 19.00
C ASN A 341 -34.92 -3.36 18.46
N CYS A 342 -33.94 -3.22 19.36
CA CYS A 342 -32.52 -3.14 19.01
C CYS A 342 -31.98 -4.43 18.38
N GLU A 343 -32.43 -5.59 18.84
CA GLU A 343 -31.99 -6.89 18.31
C GLU A 343 -32.44 -7.08 16.88
N GLU A 344 -33.67 -6.76 16.57
CA GLU A 344 -34.24 -6.79 15.23
C GLU A 344 -33.58 -5.75 14.30
N LEU A 345 -33.27 -4.57 14.83
CA LEU A 345 -32.55 -3.53 14.10
C LEU A 345 -31.17 -4.03 13.66
N ILE A 346 -30.41 -4.65 14.57
CA ILE A 346 -29.07 -5.21 14.25
C ILE A 346 -29.19 -6.37 13.25
N SER A 347 -30.18 -7.25 13.42
CA SER A 347 -30.42 -8.36 12.51
C SER A 347 -30.79 -7.89 11.11
N GLN A 348 -31.66 -6.90 10.98
CA GLN A 348 -32.03 -6.33 9.69
C GLN A 348 -30.89 -5.58 9.02
N LEU A 349 -30.06 -4.87 9.78
CA LEU A 349 -28.84 -4.25 9.24
C LEU A 349 -27.85 -5.30 8.77
N ALA A 350 -27.68 -6.41 9.50
CA ALA A 350 -26.77 -7.49 9.15
C ALA A 350 -27.13 -8.17 7.82
N ILE A 351 -28.43 -8.26 7.47
CA ILE A 351 -28.89 -8.84 6.20
C ILE A 351 -28.31 -8.08 4.98
N HIS A 352 -28.01 -6.79 5.13
CA HIS A 352 -27.42 -5.97 4.07
C HIS A 352 -25.90 -6.14 3.94
N LEU A 353 -25.27 -6.94 4.81
CA LEU A 353 -23.85 -7.23 4.80
C LEU A 353 -23.57 -8.61 4.19
N ARG A 354 -22.40 -8.81 3.60
CA ARG A 354 -22.06 -10.05 2.88
C ARG A 354 -21.25 -11.02 3.75
N GLY A 355 -21.68 -12.28 3.81
CA GLY A 355 -20.91 -13.40 4.37
C GLY A 355 -20.32 -13.12 5.77
N ASN A 356 -19.00 -13.17 5.90
CA ASN A 356 -18.29 -12.96 7.18
C ASN A 356 -18.51 -11.57 7.80
N GLN A 357 -18.86 -10.56 7.01
CA GLN A 357 -19.16 -9.21 7.53
C GLN A 357 -20.38 -9.19 8.43
N GLN A 358 -21.35 -10.09 8.24
CA GLN A 358 -22.52 -10.22 9.10
C GLN A 358 -22.11 -10.61 10.52
N ILE A 359 -21.23 -11.60 10.64
CA ILE A 359 -20.73 -12.10 11.92
C ILE A 359 -19.90 -11.03 12.62
N ASP A 360 -19.02 -10.35 11.89
CA ASP A 360 -18.18 -9.29 12.45
C ASP A 360 -19.01 -8.08 12.90
N PHE A 361 -20.02 -7.69 12.12
CA PHE A 361 -20.94 -6.63 12.49
C PHE A 361 -21.76 -6.98 13.73
N GLN A 362 -22.32 -8.20 13.78
CA GLN A 362 -23.05 -8.67 14.96
C GLN A 362 -22.16 -8.70 16.21
N ASN A 363 -20.94 -9.19 16.11
CA ASN A 363 -19.98 -9.17 17.21
C ASN A 363 -19.64 -7.77 17.69
N LYS A 364 -19.39 -6.83 16.76
CA LYS A 364 -19.10 -5.42 17.08
C LYS A 364 -20.28 -4.67 17.69
N THR A 365 -21.51 -5.11 17.43
CA THR A 365 -22.75 -4.48 17.95
C THR A 365 -23.34 -5.16 19.16
N MET A 366 -22.72 -6.22 19.67
CA MET A 366 -23.20 -7.04 20.78
C MET A 366 -23.42 -6.23 22.08
N PHE A 367 -22.60 -5.20 22.32
CA PHE A 367 -22.74 -4.30 23.46
C PHE A 367 -24.07 -3.51 23.48
N LEU A 368 -24.75 -3.37 22.33
CA LEU A 368 -26.04 -2.71 22.23
C LEU A 368 -27.21 -3.60 22.71
N LEU A 369 -26.97 -4.90 22.82
CA LEU A 369 -27.96 -5.90 23.28
C LEU A 369 -27.88 -6.14 24.78
N GLU A 370 -26.78 -5.77 25.44
CA GLU A 370 -26.64 -5.88 26.88
C GLU A 370 -27.55 -4.87 27.59
N LYS A 371 -28.53 -5.36 28.32
CA LYS A 371 -29.36 -4.51 29.22
C LYS A 371 -28.43 -3.90 30.27
N PRO A 372 -28.61 -2.62 30.63
CA PRO A 372 -27.85 -2.01 31.72
C PRO A 372 -28.28 -2.67 33.03
N THR A 373 -27.51 -3.66 33.48
CA THR A 373 -27.64 -4.16 34.85
C THR A 373 -26.92 -3.14 35.74
N LEU A 374 -27.70 -2.52 36.59
CA LEU A 374 -27.27 -1.70 37.72
C LEU A 374 -26.07 -2.36 38.43
N LEU A 375 -24.91 -1.74 38.33
CA LEU A 375 -23.82 -1.90 39.27
C LEU A 375 -23.36 -0.50 39.69
N GLN A 376 -24.13 0.07 40.61
CA GLN A 376 -23.60 1.01 41.60
C GLN A 376 -22.83 0.21 42.65
N GLU A 377 -21.70 0.77 43.03
CA GLU A 377 -20.96 0.58 44.26
C GLU A 377 -20.35 -0.83 44.51
N LEU A 378 -19.05 -0.87 44.42
CA LEU A 378 -18.20 -1.40 45.52
C LEU A 378 -16.74 -1.00 45.27
N THR A 379 -16.39 0.21 45.72
CA THR A 379 -15.06 0.51 46.23
C THR A 379 -14.91 -0.20 47.58
N VAL A 380 -14.23 -1.30 47.63
CA VAL A 380 -13.63 -1.81 48.88
C VAL A 380 -12.25 -2.37 48.58
N LYS A 381 -11.32 -1.77 49.31
CA LYS A 381 -9.98 -2.29 49.56
C LYS A 381 -10.00 -3.77 49.89
N SER A 382 -9.10 -4.54 49.31
CA SER A 382 -8.50 -5.68 49.99
C SER A 382 -7.07 -5.87 49.50
N GLU A 383 -6.14 -5.37 50.30
CA GLU A 383 -4.89 -6.03 50.53
C GLU A 383 -5.18 -7.48 50.96
N ILE A 384 -4.55 -8.47 50.37
CA ILE A 384 -4.12 -9.69 51.03
C ILE A 384 -3.09 -10.43 50.17
N LYS A 385 -1.87 -10.41 50.72
CA LYS A 385 -0.87 -11.49 50.81
C LYS A 385 -0.41 -12.22 49.55
N SER A 386 0.84 -11.88 49.26
CA SER A 386 1.91 -12.76 48.73
C SER A 386 1.78 -14.23 49.12
N ASN A 387 1.83 -15.12 48.12
CA ASN A 387 2.46 -16.40 48.31
C ASN A 387 3.34 -16.70 47.11
N ASN A 388 4.57 -16.99 47.46
CA ASN A 388 5.75 -17.31 46.67
C ASN A 388 5.51 -18.42 45.65
N LEU A 389 5.93 -18.16 44.41
CA LEU A 389 6.57 -19.11 43.50
C LEU A 389 7.70 -18.39 42.77
N PRO A 390 8.82 -19.05 42.43
CA PRO A 390 10.10 -18.36 42.26
C PRO A 390 10.19 -17.51 41.01
N ASN A 391 10.79 -16.34 41.19
CA ASN A 391 11.27 -15.44 40.17
C ASN A 391 12.17 -16.18 39.17
N GLU A 392 11.75 -16.35 37.93
CA GLU A 392 12.69 -16.38 36.83
C GLU A 392 13.07 -14.93 36.51
N GLU A 393 14.28 -14.59 36.93
CA GLU A 393 14.93 -13.32 36.69
C GLU A 393 14.93 -13.01 35.20
N SER A 394 14.36 -11.86 34.82
CA SER A 394 14.56 -11.22 33.52
C SER A 394 16.03 -10.80 33.40
N GLN A 395 16.91 -11.73 33.01
CA GLN A 395 18.28 -11.42 32.64
C GLN A 395 18.27 -10.63 31.33
N ALA A 396 18.76 -9.39 31.39
CA ALA A 396 19.06 -8.59 30.25
C ALA A 396 19.96 -9.36 29.26
N ILE A 397 19.67 -9.32 27.97
CA ILE A 397 20.43 -10.00 26.92
C ILE A 397 21.84 -9.42 26.90
N SER A 398 22.85 -10.23 27.25
CA SER A 398 24.25 -9.81 27.24
C SER A 398 24.83 -9.84 25.83
N ASP A 399 25.81 -8.97 25.54
CA ASP A 399 26.49 -8.95 24.24
C ASP A 399 27.12 -10.29 23.88
N SER A 400 27.59 -11.06 24.89
CA SER A 400 28.14 -12.38 24.67
C SER A 400 27.09 -13.38 24.18
N PHE A 401 25.84 -13.28 24.66
CA PHE A 401 24.73 -14.10 24.18
C PHE A 401 24.27 -13.72 22.77
N VAL A 402 24.28 -12.43 22.44
CA VAL A 402 24.01 -11.94 21.08
C VAL A 402 25.03 -12.53 20.09
N HIS A 403 26.32 -12.51 20.43
CA HIS A 403 27.38 -13.10 19.58
C HIS A 403 27.28 -14.62 19.48
N GLN A 404 26.79 -15.31 20.53
CA GLN A 404 26.51 -16.74 20.44
C GLN A 404 25.37 -17.01 19.46
N CYS A 405 24.27 -16.26 19.54
CA CYS A 405 23.16 -16.35 18.58
C CYS A 405 23.60 -16.05 17.14
N GLU A 406 24.49 -15.07 16.93
CA GLU A 406 25.03 -14.75 15.60
C GLU A 406 25.77 -15.96 15.00
N ARG A 407 26.61 -16.63 15.77
CA ARG A 407 27.39 -17.81 15.30
C ARG A 407 26.49 -18.99 14.98
N GLU A 408 25.64 -19.38 15.92
CA GLU A 408 24.73 -20.53 15.73
C GLU A 408 23.75 -20.31 14.56
N LEU A 409 23.30 -19.07 14.37
CA LEU A 409 22.43 -18.72 13.28
C LEU A 409 23.18 -18.68 11.94
N ALA A 410 24.46 -18.24 11.94
CA ALA A 410 25.28 -18.20 10.73
C ALA A 410 25.56 -19.59 10.16
N ASP A 411 25.71 -20.60 11.01
CA ASP A 411 25.87 -22.00 10.60
C ASP A 411 24.61 -22.55 9.89
N LEU A 412 23.44 -21.98 10.16
CA LEU A 412 22.15 -22.47 9.64
C LEU A 412 21.65 -21.71 8.41
N ILE A 413 21.90 -20.38 8.35
CA ILE A 413 21.37 -19.51 7.30
C ILE A 413 22.44 -18.64 6.61
N GLY A 414 23.74 -18.85 6.93
CA GLY A 414 24.85 -18.16 6.29
C GLY A 414 25.03 -16.69 6.71
N PRO A 415 25.70 -15.86 5.88
CA PRO A 415 26.14 -14.50 6.25
C PRO A 415 25.03 -13.51 6.65
N ILE A 416 23.77 -13.81 6.31
CA ILE A 416 22.62 -12.99 6.63
C ILE A 416 22.26 -13.00 8.13
N ALA A 417 22.78 -14.00 8.87
CA ALA A 417 22.52 -14.18 10.29
C ALA A 417 22.88 -12.94 11.12
N LYS A 418 24.06 -12.38 10.91
CA LYS A 418 24.53 -11.19 11.62
C LYS A 418 23.57 -10.00 11.46
N PHE A 419 23.09 -9.79 10.25
CA PHE A 419 22.11 -8.73 9.95
C PHE A 419 20.79 -8.96 10.68
N LEU A 420 20.29 -10.20 10.69
CA LEU A 420 19.03 -10.55 11.35
C LEU A 420 19.11 -10.38 12.86
N VAL A 421 20.19 -10.85 13.49
CA VAL A 421 20.41 -10.70 14.94
C VAL A 421 20.46 -9.22 15.32
N GLN A 422 21.25 -8.41 14.61
CA GLN A 422 21.33 -6.97 14.86
C GLN A 422 20.00 -6.23 14.65
N LYS A 423 19.22 -6.66 13.67
CA LYS A 423 17.89 -6.11 13.43
C LYS A 423 16.94 -6.41 14.58
N VAL A 424 16.96 -7.63 15.12
CA VAL A 424 16.12 -8.02 16.26
C VAL A 424 16.57 -7.28 17.53
N VAL A 425 17.87 -7.16 17.80
CA VAL A 425 18.40 -6.37 18.94
C VAL A 425 17.94 -4.91 18.87
N LYS A 426 17.94 -4.29 17.70
CA LYS A 426 17.53 -2.88 17.53
C LYS A 426 16.01 -2.66 17.60
N SER A 427 15.22 -3.65 17.21
CA SER A 427 13.76 -3.53 17.17
C SER A 427 13.06 -3.99 18.43
N SER A 428 13.77 -4.72 19.31
CA SER A 428 13.21 -5.29 20.52
C SER A 428 13.76 -4.52 21.73
N GLY A 429 12.86 -3.89 22.48
CA GLY A 429 13.23 -3.30 23.78
C GLY A 429 13.69 -4.38 24.78
N GLN A 430 13.29 -4.31 26.02
CA GLN A 430 13.61 -5.36 27.00
C GLN A 430 12.79 -6.63 26.72
N ILE A 431 13.41 -7.63 26.08
CA ILE A 431 12.82 -8.97 25.85
C ILE A 431 13.65 -10.03 26.58
N SER A 432 13.01 -11.13 26.94
CA SER A 432 13.69 -12.27 27.58
C SER A 432 14.58 -13.05 26.59
N ARG A 433 15.60 -13.78 27.08
CA ARG A 433 16.44 -14.65 26.24
C ARG A 433 15.62 -15.64 25.42
N ALA A 434 14.62 -16.26 26.04
CA ALA A 434 13.76 -17.23 25.39
C ALA A 434 12.97 -16.62 24.23
N GLU A 435 12.46 -15.41 24.39
CA GLU A 435 11.70 -14.69 23.39
C GLU A 435 12.59 -14.22 22.22
N PHE A 436 13.82 -13.76 22.54
CA PHE A 436 14.81 -13.42 21.55
C PHE A 436 15.18 -14.61 20.65
N VAL A 437 15.46 -15.76 21.23
CA VAL A 437 15.76 -17.01 20.50
C VAL A 437 14.56 -17.47 19.67
N LYS A 438 13.35 -17.35 20.18
CA LYS A 438 12.11 -17.69 19.45
C LYS A 438 11.89 -16.81 18.23
N ILE A 439 12.14 -15.50 18.34
CA ILE A 439 12.06 -14.57 17.21
C ILE A 439 13.11 -14.91 16.14
N LEU A 440 14.35 -15.21 16.53
CA LEU A 440 15.40 -15.62 15.58
C LEU A 440 15.08 -16.96 14.92
N ALA A 441 14.59 -17.94 15.66
CA ALA A 441 14.21 -19.24 15.14
C ALA A 441 13.08 -19.15 14.09
N SER A 442 12.14 -18.21 14.25
CA SER A 442 11.07 -17.96 13.26
C SER A 442 11.59 -17.47 11.90
N LYS A 443 12.87 -17.08 11.81
CA LYS A 443 13.52 -16.63 10.58
C LYS A 443 14.31 -17.74 9.86
N ILE A 444 14.36 -18.95 10.44
CA ILE A 444 15.00 -20.11 9.83
C ILE A 444 13.96 -20.84 8.95
N PRO A 445 14.19 -20.99 7.63
CA PRO A 445 13.20 -21.55 6.71
C PRO A 445 12.85 -23.03 7.00
N GLU A 446 13.82 -23.79 7.55
CA GLU A 446 13.64 -25.22 7.81
C GLU A 446 13.18 -25.49 9.26
N PRO A 447 11.97 -26.04 9.49
CA PRO A 447 11.42 -26.22 10.85
C PRO A 447 12.29 -27.08 11.78
N GLN A 448 12.97 -28.11 11.25
CA GLN A 448 13.87 -28.95 12.02
C GLN A 448 15.12 -28.22 12.52
N LYS A 449 15.71 -27.36 11.65
CA LYS A 449 16.83 -26.51 12.01
C LYS A 449 16.45 -25.40 12.99
N ALA A 450 15.25 -24.86 12.87
CA ALA A 450 14.71 -23.89 13.82
C ALA A 450 14.55 -24.49 15.22
N LEU A 451 14.08 -25.73 15.32
CA LEU A 451 13.97 -26.44 16.58
C LEU A 451 15.36 -26.74 17.22
N GLN A 452 16.33 -27.17 16.39
CA GLN A 452 17.73 -27.38 16.83
C GLN A 452 18.36 -26.11 17.37
N PHE A 453 18.14 -24.98 16.69
CA PHE A 453 18.61 -23.67 17.12
C PHE A 453 18.05 -23.28 18.49
N GLN A 454 16.76 -23.47 18.71
CA GLN A 454 16.13 -23.19 19.99
C GLN A 454 16.69 -24.10 21.11
N GLN A 455 16.85 -25.39 20.84
CA GLN A 455 17.40 -26.35 21.84
C GLN A 455 18.83 -26.00 22.22
N ARG A 456 19.69 -25.57 21.30
CA ARG A 456 21.09 -25.21 21.57
C ARG A 456 21.29 -23.96 22.40
N LEU A 457 20.35 -23.02 22.33
CA LEU A 457 20.47 -21.71 22.97
C LEU A 457 19.65 -21.58 24.26
N LEU A 458 18.69 -22.46 24.49
CA LEU A 458 17.82 -22.48 25.66
C LEU A 458 18.09 -23.67 26.58
N SER A 459 19.03 -24.59 26.18
CA SER A 459 19.63 -25.57 27.05
C SER A 459 20.80 -24.95 27.80
#